data_3868972c46fae52e673978397b3acbde
#
_entry.id   3868972c46fae52e673978397b3acbde
#
_cell.length_a   1.000
_cell.length_b   1.000
_cell.length_c   1.000
_cell.angle_alpha   90.00
_cell.angle_beta   90.00
_cell.angle_gamma   90.00
#
_symmetry.space_group_name_H-M   'P 1'
#
loop_
_entity.id
_entity.type
_entity.pdbx_description
1 polymer ?
#
loop_
_entity_poly.entity_id
_entity_poly.type
_entity_poly.pdbx_seq_one_letter_code
_entity_poly.pdbx_strand_id
1 'polypeptide(L)'
;MLKIENLVKTFGKGTINEMRALDGIDFNGRPGDFITIIGSNGAGKSTLMNSIAGVFPVDSGKIILDGIDISRLPEHKRAKYIGRVFQDPLKGTAYDMTIEENLSIAYNKIRSRGLQAGINRRDREIFREKLSLLGMGLEDRMKEKARLLSGGQR
;
A
#
# COMPACT_ATOMS: atom_id res chain seq x y z
N MET A 1 -9.59 4.91 11.65
CA MET A 1 -8.76 5.72 12.58
C MET A 1 -7.37 5.11 12.67
N LEU A 2 -6.31 5.89 12.46
CA LEU A 2 -4.91 5.44 12.59
C LEU A 2 -4.31 6.11 13.83
N LYS A 3 -3.82 5.31 14.78
CA LYS A 3 -3.12 5.79 15.98
C LYS A 3 -1.73 5.19 16.03
N ILE A 4 -0.74 6.02 16.27
CA ILE A 4 0.66 5.62 16.45
C ILE A 4 1.08 6.10 17.85
N GLU A 5 1.72 5.24 18.62
CA GLU A 5 2.14 5.50 19.99
C GLU A 5 3.63 5.19 20.14
N ASN A 6 4.40 6.21 20.47
CA ASN A 6 5.84 6.14 20.80
C ASN A 6 6.63 5.28 19.81
N LEU A 7 6.45 5.51 18.49
CA LEU A 7 7.03 4.68 17.45
C LEU A 7 8.53 4.97 17.31
N VAL A 8 9.35 3.93 17.40
CA VAL A 8 10.81 4.02 17.26
C VAL A 8 11.29 3.09 16.15
N LYS A 9 12.20 3.61 15.31
CA LYS A 9 12.90 2.81 14.30
C LYS A 9 14.35 3.27 14.15
N THR A 10 15.26 2.34 14.34
CA THR A 10 16.71 2.51 14.15
C THR A 10 17.18 1.55 13.07
N PHE A 11 17.95 2.04 12.12
CA PHE A 11 18.65 1.24 11.12
C PHE A 11 20.11 1.03 11.53
N GLY A 12 20.72 -0.06 11.12
CA GLY A 12 22.13 -0.38 11.39
C GLY A 12 22.47 -0.48 12.88
N LYS A 13 21.53 -0.90 13.72
CA LYS A 13 21.72 -0.97 15.18
C LYS A 13 22.97 -1.75 15.56
N GLY A 14 23.81 -1.14 16.40
CA GLY A 14 25.08 -1.71 16.85
C GLY A 14 26.22 -1.62 15.83
N THR A 15 26.05 -0.87 14.74
CA THR A 15 27.11 -0.63 13.74
C THR A 15 27.48 0.84 13.69
N ILE A 16 28.60 1.17 13.00
CA ILE A 16 29.05 2.55 12.76
C ILE A 16 28.05 3.38 11.94
N ASN A 17 27.09 2.72 11.26
CA ASN A 17 26.04 3.34 10.46
C ASN A 17 24.69 3.36 11.20
N GLU A 18 24.71 3.28 12.52
CA GLU A 18 23.48 3.34 13.30
C GLU A 18 22.79 4.69 13.11
N MET A 19 21.52 4.65 12.68
CA MET A 19 20.71 5.84 12.45
C MET A 19 19.32 5.64 13.03
N ARG A 20 18.94 6.44 14.01
CA ARG A 20 17.59 6.49 14.55
C ARG A 20 16.72 7.34 13.63
N ALA A 21 15.91 6.70 12.83
CA ALA A 21 15.08 7.36 11.81
C ALA A 21 13.70 7.79 12.32
N LEU A 22 13.17 7.10 13.34
CA LEU A 22 11.98 7.51 14.09
C LEU A 22 12.32 7.44 15.57
N ASP A 23 11.98 8.51 16.30
CA ASP A 23 12.31 8.66 17.71
C ASP A 23 11.07 9.07 18.50
N GLY A 24 10.29 8.08 18.95
CA GLY A 24 9.11 8.31 19.79
C GLY A 24 7.99 9.06 19.06
N ILE A 25 7.67 8.70 17.84
CA ILE A 25 6.62 9.36 17.08
C ILE A 25 5.24 8.99 17.59
N ASP A 26 4.47 10.00 17.95
CA ASP A 26 3.05 9.92 18.25
C ASP A 26 2.22 10.54 17.12
N PHE A 27 1.12 9.90 16.75
CA PHE A 27 0.25 10.38 15.68
C PHE A 27 -1.18 9.88 15.86
N ASN A 28 -2.16 10.70 15.51
CA ASN A 28 -3.56 10.33 15.54
C ASN A 28 -4.31 10.90 14.34
N GLY A 29 -4.68 10.01 13.40
CA GLY A 29 -5.50 10.31 12.23
C GLY A 29 -6.92 9.79 12.39
N ARG A 30 -7.91 10.66 12.17
CA ARG A 30 -9.33 10.32 12.28
C ARG A 30 -9.87 9.84 10.94
N PRO A 31 -10.99 9.10 10.90
CA PRO A 31 -11.67 8.80 9.66
C PRO A 31 -12.03 10.07 8.89
N GLY A 32 -11.74 10.10 7.59
CA GLY A 32 -11.98 11.25 6.72
C GLY A 32 -10.87 12.30 6.70
N ASP A 33 -9.86 12.20 7.56
CA ASP A 33 -8.74 13.14 7.53
C ASP A 33 -7.92 12.98 6.25
N PHE A 34 -7.50 14.12 5.67
CA PHE A 34 -6.46 14.22 4.65
C PHE A 34 -5.21 14.82 5.30
N ILE A 35 -4.15 14.01 5.37
CA ILE A 35 -2.95 14.37 6.16
C ILE A 35 -1.73 14.43 5.27
N THR A 36 -0.97 15.53 5.35
CA THR A 36 0.28 15.72 4.64
C THR A 36 1.46 15.72 5.62
N ILE A 37 2.49 14.91 5.32
CA ILE A 37 3.73 14.86 6.09
C ILE A 37 4.80 15.66 5.35
N ILE A 38 5.27 16.75 5.95
CA ILE A 38 6.26 17.66 5.39
C ILE A 38 7.56 17.56 6.20
N GLY A 39 8.70 17.77 5.55
CA GLY A 39 10.03 17.79 6.16
C GLY A 39 11.13 17.63 5.13
N SER A 40 12.37 17.88 5.53
CA SER A 40 13.57 17.75 4.69
C SER A 40 13.85 16.28 4.28
N ASN A 41 14.77 16.12 3.33
CA ASN A 41 15.26 14.77 2.99
C ASN A 41 15.98 14.18 4.23
N GLY A 42 15.72 12.91 4.51
CA GLY A 42 16.23 12.24 5.72
C GLY A 42 15.39 12.43 6.99
N ALA A 43 14.34 13.28 6.99
CA ALA A 43 13.50 13.54 8.17
C ALA A 43 12.59 12.36 8.61
N GLY A 44 12.79 11.15 8.09
CA GLY A 44 12.02 9.97 8.51
C GLY A 44 10.65 9.79 7.85
N LYS A 45 10.22 10.68 6.93
CA LYS A 45 8.89 10.60 6.27
C LYS A 45 8.63 9.25 5.63
N SER A 46 9.52 8.80 4.76
CA SER A 46 9.42 7.50 4.08
C SER A 46 9.54 6.34 5.07
N THR A 47 10.34 6.50 6.13
CA THR A 47 10.47 5.52 7.20
C THR A 47 9.14 5.36 7.93
N LEU A 48 8.46 6.45 8.28
CA LEU A 48 7.14 6.40 8.92
C LEU A 48 6.11 5.71 8.02
N MET A 49 6.01 6.10 6.75
CA MET A 49 5.06 5.48 5.81
C MET A 49 5.34 3.99 5.60
N ASN A 50 6.61 3.60 5.47
CA ASN A 50 7.02 2.22 5.33
C ASN A 50 6.79 1.41 6.62
N SER A 51 6.96 2.02 7.80
CA SER A 51 6.64 1.40 9.09
C SER A 51 5.15 1.12 9.22
N ILE A 52 4.29 2.06 8.81
CA ILE A 52 2.83 1.89 8.80
C ILE A 52 2.46 0.76 7.82
N ALA A 53 3.05 0.74 6.63
CA ALA A 53 2.80 -0.29 5.62
C ALA A 53 3.35 -1.69 6.02
N GLY A 54 4.31 -1.76 6.96
CA GLY A 54 4.90 -3.02 7.42
C GLY A 54 6.03 -3.55 6.54
N VAL A 55 6.68 -2.68 5.77
CA VAL A 55 7.84 -3.03 4.91
C VAL A 55 9.02 -3.55 5.76
N PHE A 56 9.15 -3.03 6.97
CA PHE A 56 10.12 -3.51 7.96
C PHE A 56 9.51 -3.42 9.38
N PRO A 57 10.00 -4.23 10.33
CA PRO A 57 9.54 -4.17 11.71
C PRO A 57 10.01 -2.87 12.38
N VAL A 58 9.19 -2.35 13.29
CA VAL A 58 9.56 -1.27 14.19
C VAL A 58 10.27 -1.81 15.42
N ASP A 59 11.10 -0.99 16.07
CA ASP A 59 11.87 -1.42 17.25
C ASP A 59 11.01 -1.38 18.51
N SER A 60 10.17 -0.35 18.64
CA SER A 60 9.19 -0.21 19.72
C SER A 60 8.04 0.69 19.31
N GLY A 61 7.04 0.80 20.18
CA GLY A 61 5.81 1.55 19.94
C GLY A 61 4.70 0.70 19.33
N LYS A 62 3.57 1.35 19.04
CA LYS A 62 2.38 0.70 18.51
C LYS A 62 1.83 1.43 17.28
N ILE A 63 1.28 0.65 16.37
CA ILE A 63 0.50 1.13 15.21
C ILE A 63 -0.86 0.46 15.29
N ILE A 64 -1.89 1.25 15.54
CA ILE A 64 -3.26 0.77 15.73
C ILE A 64 -4.12 1.33 14.59
N LEU A 65 -4.74 0.46 13.82
CA LEU A 65 -5.62 0.82 12.72
C LEU A 65 -7.02 0.25 12.99
N ASP A 66 -8.01 1.15 13.10
CA ASP A 66 -9.40 0.83 13.43
C ASP A 66 -9.55 -0.11 14.64
N GLY A 67 -8.75 0.17 15.70
CA GLY A 67 -8.73 -0.61 16.95
C GLY A 67 -7.90 -1.90 16.87
N ILE A 68 -7.35 -2.24 15.73
CA ILE A 68 -6.52 -3.44 15.54
C ILE A 68 -5.04 -3.05 15.64
N ASP A 69 -4.30 -3.68 16.54
CA ASP A 69 -2.85 -3.53 16.61
C ASP A 69 -2.20 -4.26 15.44
N ILE A 70 -1.61 -3.49 14.52
CA ILE A 70 -0.93 -4.00 13.33
C ILE A 70 0.60 -3.93 13.47
N SER A 71 1.16 -3.51 14.60
CA SER A 71 2.59 -3.23 14.80
C SER A 71 3.50 -4.38 14.38
N ARG A 72 3.08 -5.63 14.64
CA ARG A 72 3.85 -6.84 14.32
C ARG A 72 3.35 -7.60 13.10
N LEU A 73 2.29 -7.10 12.43
CA LEU A 73 1.79 -7.76 11.23
C LEU A 73 2.75 -7.50 10.06
N PRO A 74 3.11 -8.51 9.27
CA PRO A 74 3.91 -8.34 8.05
C PRO A 74 3.10 -7.61 6.96
N GLU A 75 3.78 -7.01 5.99
CA GLU A 75 3.21 -6.18 4.93
C GLU A 75 2.01 -6.84 4.23
N HIS A 76 2.12 -8.12 3.85
CA HIS A 76 1.04 -8.84 3.16
C HIS A 76 -0.24 -8.98 3.99
N LYS A 77 -0.14 -9.02 5.32
CA LYS A 77 -1.31 -9.03 6.21
C LYS A 77 -1.91 -7.64 6.38
N ARG A 78 -1.06 -6.57 6.42
CA ARG A 78 -1.53 -5.18 6.48
C ARG A 78 -2.16 -4.72 5.16
N ALA A 79 -1.78 -5.32 4.04
CA ALA A 79 -2.36 -5.02 2.73
C ALA A 79 -3.89 -5.19 2.63
N LYS A 80 -4.52 -5.90 3.59
CA LYS A 80 -5.98 -5.99 3.70
C LYS A 80 -6.63 -4.69 4.15
N TYR A 81 -5.90 -3.88 4.91
CA TYR A 81 -6.39 -2.66 5.56
C TYR A 81 -5.82 -1.40 4.93
N ILE A 82 -4.64 -1.48 4.31
CA ILE A 82 -3.88 -0.33 3.82
C ILE A 82 -3.72 -0.42 2.31
N GLY A 83 -4.25 0.58 1.59
CA GLY A 83 -3.91 0.84 0.20
C GLY A 83 -2.63 1.67 0.12
N ARG A 84 -1.73 1.34 -0.80
CA ARG A 84 -0.49 2.06 -1.02
C ARG A 84 -0.35 2.47 -2.47
N VAL A 85 -0.07 3.76 -2.69
CA VAL A 85 0.31 4.31 -3.99
C VAL A 85 1.79 4.65 -3.93
N PHE A 86 2.55 4.22 -4.93
CA PHE A 86 3.98 4.50 -5.03
C PHE A 86 4.22 5.74 -5.88
N GLN A 87 5.29 6.48 -5.58
CA GLN A 87 5.74 7.60 -6.40
C GLN A 87 6.13 7.13 -7.81
N ASP A 88 6.73 5.94 -7.90
CA ASP A 88 7.03 5.26 -9.15
C ASP A 88 5.89 4.27 -9.45
N PRO A 89 5.09 4.51 -10.52
CA PRO A 89 3.98 3.62 -10.88
C PRO A 89 4.43 2.18 -11.17
N LEU A 90 5.72 1.99 -11.54
CA LEU A 90 6.28 0.68 -11.83
C LEU A 90 6.30 -0.25 -10.61
N LYS A 91 6.45 0.33 -9.42
CA LYS A 91 6.52 -0.44 -8.17
C LYS A 91 5.17 -0.97 -7.71
N GLY A 92 4.08 -0.44 -8.23
CA GLY A 92 2.71 -0.83 -7.88
C GLY A 92 2.02 -1.73 -8.89
N THR A 93 2.65 -1.99 -10.05
CA THR A 93 2.01 -2.65 -11.19
C THR A 93 2.85 -3.81 -11.71
N ALA A 94 2.23 -4.97 -11.93
CA ALA A 94 2.87 -6.10 -12.62
C ALA A 94 2.85 -5.85 -14.13
N TYR A 95 3.96 -5.39 -14.67
CA TYR A 95 4.13 -4.85 -16.02
C TYR A 95 3.72 -5.78 -17.15
N ASP A 96 4.09 -7.04 -17.04
CA ASP A 96 3.83 -8.05 -18.07
C ASP A 96 2.46 -8.70 -17.94
N MET A 97 1.74 -8.39 -16.89
CA MET A 97 0.35 -8.80 -16.69
C MET A 97 -0.62 -7.82 -17.36
N THR A 98 -1.80 -8.31 -17.71
CA THR A 98 -2.89 -7.47 -18.23
C THR A 98 -3.47 -6.55 -17.16
N ILE A 99 -4.26 -5.57 -17.59
CA ILE A 99 -4.98 -4.67 -16.67
C ILE A 99 -5.91 -5.50 -15.77
N GLU A 100 -6.69 -6.44 -16.34
CA GLU A 100 -7.60 -7.28 -15.54
C GLU A 100 -6.87 -8.18 -14.55
N GLU A 101 -5.68 -8.69 -14.88
CA GLU A 101 -4.87 -9.48 -13.95
C GLU A 101 -4.32 -8.63 -12.80
N ASN A 102 -3.83 -7.43 -13.06
CA ASN A 102 -3.41 -6.49 -12.04
C ASN A 102 -4.56 -6.14 -11.07
N LEU A 103 -5.74 -5.83 -11.62
CA LEU A 103 -6.94 -5.57 -10.83
C LEU A 103 -7.37 -6.79 -10.01
N SER A 104 -7.25 -7.99 -10.58
CA SER A 104 -7.57 -9.24 -9.89
C SER A 104 -6.66 -9.46 -8.69
N ILE A 105 -5.35 -9.21 -8.80
CA ILE A 105 -4.42 -9.29 -7.67
C ILE A 105 -4.85 -8.32 -6.56
N ALA A 106 -5.15 -7.07 -6.90
CA ALA A 106 -5.58 -6.08 -5.94
C ALA A 106 -6.93 -6.44 -5.27
N TYR A 107 -7.88 -6.94 -6.05
CA TYR A 107 -9.22 -7.29 -5.60
C TYR A 107 -9.23 -8.54 -4.70
N ASN A 108 -8.36 -9.50 -4.99
CA ASN A 108 -8.29 -10.76 -4.24
C ASN A 108 -7.50 -10.69 -2.93
N LYS A 109 -6.88 -9.54 -2.60
CA LYS A 109 -6.20 -9.36 -1.29
C LYS A 109 -7.08 -9.70 -0.08
N ILE A 110 -8.41 -9.56 -0.22
CA ILE A 110 -9.37 -9.73 0.86
C ILE A 110 -10.09 -11.09 0.75
N ARG A 111 -10.05 -11.76 -0.41
CA ARG A 111 -10.78 -12.99 -0.67
C ARG A 111 -9.84 -14.19 -0.70
N SER A 112 -10.07 -15.15 0.19
CA SER A 112 -9.51 -16.50 0.04
C SER A 112 -10.29 -17.21 -1.06
N ARG A 113 -9.73 -17.31 -2.25
CA ARG A 113 -10.24 -18.14 -3.34
C ARG A 113 -9.42 -19.44 -3.34
N GLY A 114 -10.06 -20.56 -3.10
CA GLY A 114 -9.45 -21.87 -3.32
C GLY A 114 -9.05 -22.07 -4.80
N LEU A 115 -9.21 -23.25 -5.35
CA LEU A 115 -8.87 -23.61 -6.75
C LEU A 115 -9.87 -23.05 -7.80
N GLN A 116 -10.41 -21.85 -7.59
CA GLN A 116 -11.32 -21.21 -8.55
C GLN A 116 -10.56 -20.41 -9.61
N ALA A 117 -11.19 -20.22 -10.78
CA ALA A 117 -10.65 -19.37 -11.85
C ALA A 117 -10.28 -17.97 -11.30
N GLY A 118 -9.08 -17.50 -11.64
CA GLY A 118 -8.52 -16.25 -11.11
C GLY A 118 -9.38 -15.01 -11.38
N ILE A 119 -10.09 -14.98 -12.53
CA ILE A 119 -10.98 -13.88 -12.93
C ILE A 119 -12.26 -14.50 -13.53
N ASN A 120 -13.40 -14.26 -12.91
CA ASN A 120 -14.69 -14.70 -13.43
C ASN A 120 -15.44 -13.54 -14.12
N ARG A 121 -16.63 -13.82 -14.71
CA ARG A 121 -17.42 -12.83 -15.41
C ARG A 121 -17.83 -11.65 -14.50
N ARG A 122 -18.25 -11.93 -13.27
CA ARG A 122 -18.66 -10.90 -12.31
C ARG A 122 -17.48 -10.00 -11.92
N ASP A 123 -16.28 -10.54 -11.78
CA ASP A 123 -15.09 -9.73 -11.51
C ASP A 123 -14.81 -8.77 -12.66
N ARG A 124 -14.92 -9.22 -13.92
CA ARG A 124 -14.74 -8.36 -15.11
C ARG A 124 -15.78 -7.25 -15.17
N GLU A 125 -17.02 -7.51 -14.80
CA GLU A 125 -18.06 -6.49 -14.73
C GLU A 125 -17.72 -5.41 -13.71
N ILE A 126 -17.27 -5.83 -12.50
CA ILE A 126 -16.80 -4.90 -11.45
C ILE A 126 -15.59 -4.10 -11.92
N PHE A 127 -14.62 -4.74 -12.55
CA PHE A 127 -13.41 -4.05 -13.03
C PHE A 127 -13.75 -3.04 -14.12
N ARG A 128 -14.64 -3.40 -15.05
CA ARG A 128 -15.11 -2.49 -16.09
C ARG A 128 -15.80 -1.27 -15.51
N GLU A 129 -16.72 -1.45 -14.56
CA GLU A 129 -17.39 -0.37 -13.84
C GLU A 129 -16.38 0.57 -13.16
N LYS A 130 -15.38 0.01 -12.44
CA LYS A 130 -14.36 0.82 -11.76
C LYS A 130 -13.47 1.59 -12.73
N LEU A 131 -13.09 0.98 -13.84
CA LEU A 131 -12.27 1.64 -14.86
C LEU A 131 -13.03 2.74 -15.59
N SER A 132 -14.31 2.54 -15.90
CA SER A 132 -15.13 3.55 -16.57
C SER A 132 -15.27 4.85 -15.78
N LEU A 133 -15.20 4.78 -14.43
CA LEU A 133 -15.20 5.98 -13.58
C LEU A 133 -13.98 6.89 -13.81
N LEU A 134 -12.89 6.34 -14.38
CA LEU A 134 -11.68 7.11 -14.67
C LEU A 134 -11.80 7.91 -15.99
N GLY A 135 -12.75 7.57 -16.88
CA GLY A 135 -12.94 8.25 -18.16
C GLY A 135 -11.75 8.14 -19.12
N MET A 136 -10.94 7.07 -19.01
CA MET A 136 -9.69 6.89 -19.78
C MET A 136 -9.80 5.80 -20.86
N GLY A 137 -10.96 5.18 -21.06
CA GLY A 137 -11.18 4.09 -22.01
C GLY A 137 -10.45 2.78 -21.64
N LEU A 138 -10.02 2.62 -20.38
CA LEU A 138 -9.31 1.43 -19.91
C LEU A 138 -10.24 0.23 -19.77
N GLU A 139 -11.53 0.47 -19.59
CA GLU A 139 -12.58 -0.54 -19.50
C GLU A 139 -12.70 -1.41 -20.75
N ASP A 140 -12.31 -0.91 -21.91
CA ASP A 140 -12.31 -1.65 -23.18
C ASP A 140 -10.95 -2.31 -23.48
N ARG A 141 -9.92 -1.94 -22.71
CA ARG A 141 -8.53 -2.39 -22.88
C ARG A 141 -8.06 -3.35 -21.79
N MET A 142 -8.95 -3.93 -21.00
CA MET A 142 -8.62 -4.76 -19.83
C MET A 142 -7.68 -5.94 -20.12
N LYS A 143 -7.66 -6.45 -21.34
CA LYS A 143 -6.78 -7.55 -21.77
C LYS A 143 -5.40 -7.09 -22.25
N GLU A 144 -5.17 -5.79 -22.38
CA GLU A 144 -3.87 -5.26 -22.75
C GLU A 144 -2.91 -5.32 -21.56
N LYS A 145 -1.62 -5.48 -21.87
CA LYS A 145 -0.57 -5.50 -20.84
C LYS A 145 -0.37 -4.11 -20.23
N ALA A 146 -0.19 -4.06 -18.92
CA ALA A 146 -0.01 -2.81 -18.19
C ALA A 146 1.21 -2.00 -18.69
N ARG A 147 2.22 -2.63 -19.27
CA ARG A 147 3.38 -1.93 -19.88
C ARG A 147 3.01 -0.98 -21.02
N LEU A 148 1.88 -1.20 -21.70
CA LEU A 148 1.41 -0.37 -22.81
C LEU A 148 0.70 0.90 -22.35
N LEU A 149 0.44 1.05 -21.05
CA LEU A 149 -0.20 2.22 -20.45
C LEU A 149 0.82 3.35 -20.24
N SER A 150 0.36 4.59 -20.39
CA SER A 150 1.12 5.78 -20.00
C SER A 150 1.28 5.86 -18.47
N GLY A 151 2.22 6.68 -17.99
CA GLY A 151 2.44 6.88 -16.56
C GLY A 151 1.20 7.34 -15.80
N GLY A 152 0.36 8.19 -16.41
CA GLY A 152 -0.89 8.67 -15.80
C GLY A 152 -2.06 7.67 -15.86
N GLN A 153 -1.96 6.64 -16.73
CA GLN A 153 -2.97 5.57 -16.84
C GLN A 153 -2.69 4.38 -15.91
N ARG A 154 -1.52 4.35 -15.30
CA ARG A 154 -1.09 3.32 -14.34
C ARG A 154 -1.35 3.81 -12.92
#